data_1804c356e48e6913c3543802be119d63
#
_entry.id   1804c356e48e6913c3543802be119d63
#
_cell.length_a   1.000
_cell.length_b   1.000
_cell.length_c   1.000
_cell.angle_alpha   90.00
_cell.angle_beta   90.00
_cell.angle_gamma   90.00
#
_symmetry.space_group_name_H-M   'P 1'
#
loop_
_entity.id
_entity.type
_entity.pdbx_description
1 polymer ?
#
loop_
_entity_poly.entity_id
_entity_poly.type
_entity_poly.pdbx_seq_one_letter_code
_entity_poly.pdbx_strand_id
1 'polypeptide(L)'
;MSTEELSVQDAVAGRLRVGRPLSRRSDAALVRSAQAGSSEAVEELFRRHWPAVHRAAWLVVHDAAAAEDIAQEAFLSALRALDRFDRRRPLAPWLHRIVVNRAIDFARARALRPETAADTVPEPAAPAAGPELGDDLVAALADLGPEHRAVVVLRHLLGYTPGEIATMLDLPRGTVNSRLRRALDALSLALEGER
;
A
#
# COMPACT_ATOMS: atom_id res chain seq x y z
N MET A 1 -18.22 39.37 40.94
CA MET A 1 -17.75 38.36 39.96
C MET A 1 -16.25 38.43 39.99
N SER A 2 -15.61 37.41 40.56
CA SER A 2 -14.21 37.45 40.95
C SER A 2 -13.29 37.03 39.77
N THR A 3 -12.16 37.66 39.73
CA THR A 3 -11.09 37.46 38.71
C THR A 3 -10.63 36.00 38.62
N GLU A 4 -10.88 35.18 39.65
CA GLU A 4 -10.58 33.75 39.70
C GLU A 4 -11.50 32.86 38.84
N GLU A 5 -12.79 33.25 38.69
CA GLU A 5 -13.74 32.48 37.86
C GLU A 5 -13.43 32.57 36.37
N LEU A 6 -12.89 33.72 35.93
CA LEU A 6 -12.44 33.94 34.54
C LEU A 6 -11.20 33.08 34.21
N SER A 7 -10.29 32.87 35.18
CA SER A 7 -9.08 32.10 35.01
C SER A 7 -9.36 30.61 34.85
N VAL A 8 -10.37 30.06 35.54
CA VAL A 8 -10.74 28.64 35.46
C VAL A 8 -11.48 28.33 34.16
N GLN A 9 -12.33 29.26 33.69
CA GLN A 9 -13.04 29.12 32.41
C GLN A 9 -12.07 29.17 31.24
N ASP A 10 -11.07 30.04 31.25
CA ASP A 10 -10.02 30.08 30.23
C ASP A 10 -9.10 28.84 30.24
N ALA A 11 -8.80 28.32 31.44
CA ALA A 11 -8.01 27.08 31.58
C ALA A 11 -8.80 25.84 31.10
N VAL A 12 -10.13 25.83 31.30
CA VAL A 12 -11.01 24.76 30.78
C VAL A 12 -11.24 24.91 29.28
N ALA A 13 -11.41 26.13 28.77
CA ALA A 13 -11.53 26.37 27.31
C ALA A 13 -10.22 26.04 26.57
N GLY A 14 -9.08 26.23 27.18
CA GLY A 14 -7.77 25.83 26.63
C GLY A 14 -7.59 24.30 26.54
N ARG A 15 -8.24 23.54 27.41
CA ARG A 15 -8.26 22.05 27.39
C ARG A 15 -9.30 21.47 26.44
N LEU A 16 -10.31 22.25 26.06
CA LEU A 16 -11.36 21.87 25.09
C LEU A 16 -11.09 22.35 23.67
N ARG A 17 -9.85 22.56 23.29
CA ARG A 17 -9.50 22.53 21.87
C ARG A 17 -9.69 21.09 21.39
N VAL A 18 -10.92 20.71 21.10
CA VAL A 18 -11.27 19.51 20.35
C VAL A 18 -10.54 19.63 19.02
N GLY A 19 -9.34 19.07 18.96
CA GLY A 19 -8.58 19.04 17.72
C GLY A 19 -9.47 18.38 16.67
N ARG A 20 -9.38 18.89 15.43
CA ARG A 20 -10.07 18.28 14.28
C ARG A 20 -9.92 16.75 14.38
N PRO A 21 -11.02 15.97 14.29
CA PRO A 21 -10.95 14.51 14.44
C PRO A 21 -9.85 13.95 13.53
N LEU A 22 -9.08 12.98 14.02
CA LEU A 22 -7.92 12.42 13.31
C LEU A 22 -8.27 11.97 11.89
N SER A 23 -9.47 11.42 11.70
CA SER A 23 -10.00 11.00 10.40
C SER A 23 -10.09 12.13 9.36
N ARG A 24 -10.14 13.39 9.79
CA ARG A 24 -10.17 14.58 8.92
C ARG A 24 -8.82 15.26 8.74
N ARG A 25 -7.76 14.79 9.40
CA ARG A 25 -6.42 15.33 9.24
C ARG A 25 -5.78 14.82 7.95
N SER A 26 -4.92 15.65 7.34
CA SER A 26 -4.08 15.20 6.22
C SER A 26 -3.02 14.21 6.69
N ASP A 27 -2.53 13.36 5.78
CA ASP A 27 -1.43 12.43 6.09
C ASP A 27 -0.20 13.16 6.63
N ALA A 28 0.15 14.32 6.06
CA ALA A 28 1.26 15.13 6.55
C ALA A 28 1.07 15.60 8.01
N ALA A 29 -0.19 15.89 8.42
CA ALA A 29 -0.49 16.25 9.79
C ALA A 29 -0.45 15.02 10.73
N LEU A 30 -0.91 13.86 10.26
CA LEU A 30 -0.84 12.60 11.01
C LEU A 30 0.61 12.14 11.16
N VAL A 31 1.41 12.18 10.10
CA VAL A 31 2.84 11.86 10.15
C VAL A 31 3.56 12.74 11.16
N ARG A 32 3.28 14.04 11.18
CA ARG A 32 3.86 14.96 12.18
C ARG A 32 3.51 14.56 13.61
N SER A 33 2.25 14.19 13.85
CA SER A 33 1.81 13.75 15.18
C SER A 33 2.43 12.40 15.57
N ALA A 34 2.53 11.47 14.63
CA ALA A 34 3.15 10.17 14.83
C ALA A 34 4.67 10.32 15.13
N GLN A 35 5.38 11.19 14.39
CA GLN A 35 6.78 11.53 14.67
C GLN A 35 6.97 12.21 16.05
N ALA A 36 5.92 12.82 16.59
CA ALA A 36 5.90 13.36 17.95
C ALA A 36 5.44 12.34 19.01
N GLY A 37 5.27 11.06 18.65
CA GLY A 37 4.94 9.97 19.55
C GLY A 37 3.44 9.69 19.74
N SER A 38 2.54 10.26 18.90
CA SER A 38 1.10 9.94 19.01
C SER A 38 0.80 8.56 18.42
N SER A 39 0.42 7.60 19.28
CA SER A 39 -0.07 6.29 18.89
C SER A 39 -1.38 6.34 18.12
N GLU A 40 -2.28 7.27 18.44
CA GLU A 40 -3.54 7.45 17.74
C GLU A 40 -3.33 7.94 16.29
N ALA A 41 -2.28 8.73 16.06
CA ALA A 41 -1.93 9.15 14.70
C ALA A 41 -1.35 7.99 13.88
N VAL A 42 -0.57 7.11 14.50
CA VAL A 42 -0.07 5.88 13.88
C VAL A 42 -1.24 4.95 13.52
N GLU A 43 -2.17 4.73 14.45
CA GLU A 43 -3.37 3.91 14.21
C GLU A 43 -4.22 4.45 13.07
N GLU A 44 -4.44 5.77 13.01
CA GLU A 44 -5.19 6.41 11.92
C GLU A 44 -4.48 6.28 10.57
N LEU A 45 -3.15 6.41 10.52
CA LEU A 45 -2.37 6.17 9.31
C LEU A 45 -2.49 4.70 8.86
N PHE A 46 -2.38 3.76 9.80
CA PHE A 46 -2.56 2.34 9.52
C PHE A 46 -3.97 2.08 8.96
N ARG A 47 -5.02 2.48 9.66
CA ARG A 47 -6.41 2.28 9.26
C ARG A 47 -6.70 2.84 7.86
N ARG A 48 -6.11 4.00 7.51
CA ARG A 48 -6.31 4.68 6.24
C ARG A 48 -5.61 3.99 5.07
N HIS A 49 -4.39 3.52 5.28
CA HIS A 49 -3.54 3.01 4.20
C HIS A 49 -3.52 1.48 4.11
N TRP A 50 -3.92 0.78 5.18
CA TRP A 50 -3.95 -0.68 5.22
C TRP A 50 -4.67 -1.31 4.02
N PRO A 51 -5.92 -0.89 3.66
CA PRO A 51 -6.64 -1.55 2.58
C PRO A 51 -5.91 -1.50 1.25
N ALA A 52 -5.30 -0.36 0.91
CA ALA A 52 -4.56 -0.19 -0.34
C ALA A 52 -3.24 -0.97 -0.34
N VAL A 53 -2.52 -0.97 0.80
CA VAL A 53 -1.25 -1.68 0.98
C VAL A 53 -1.46 -3.19 0.91
N HIS A 54 -2.43 -3.72 1.66
CA HIS A 54 -2.77 -5.14 1.67
C HIS A 54 -3.22 -5.61 0.27
N ARG A 55 -4.11 -4.85 -0.39
CA ARG A 55 -4.55 -5.15 -1.75
C ARG A 55 -3.38 -5.16 -2.75
N ALA A 56 -2.47 -4.20 -2.66
CA ALA A 56 -1.30 -4.16 -3.53
C ALA A 56 -0.40 -5.39 -3.34
N ALA A 57 -0.19 -5.81 -2.09
CA ALA A 57 0.53 -7.04 -1.79
C ALA A 57 -0.16 -8.25 -2.41
N TRP A 58 -1.46 -8.42 -2.13
CA TRP A 58 -2.25 -9.55 -2.63
C TRP A 58 -2.23 -9.65 -4.15
N LEU A 59 -2.43 -8.54 -4.87
CA LEU A 59 -2.41 -8.51 -6.33
C LEU A 59 -1.04 -8.85 -6.93
N VAL A 60 0.05 -8.69 -6.16
CA VAL A 60 1.39 -9.07 -6.62
C VAL A 60 1.71 -10.52 -6.29
N VAL A 61 1.32 -11.03 -5.11
CA VAL A 61 1.72 -12.39 -4.68
C VAL A 61 0.68 -13.47 -4.93
N HIS A 62 -0.61 -13.10 -5.06
CA HIS A 62 -1.76 -14.01 -5.21
C HIS A 62 -1.81 -15.11 -4.13
N ASP A 63 -1.53 -14.71 -2.89
CA ASP A 63 -1.55 -15.57 -1.70
C ASP A 63 -2.00 -14.68 -0.53
N ALA A 64 -3.15 -14.99 0.06
CA ALA A 64 -3.77 -14.13 1.07
C ALA A 64 -2.93 -14.05 2.35
N ALA A 65 -2.40 -15.18 2.81
CA ALA A 65 -1.57 -15.22 4.02
C ALA A 65 -0.25 -14.46 3.81
N ALA A 66 0.43 -14.72 2.68
CA ALA A 66 1.64 -13.99 2.33
C ALA A 66 1.39 -12.48 2.15
N ALA A 67 0.25 -12.11 1.56
CA ALA A 67 -0.10 -10.69 1.37
C ALA A 67 -0.30 -9.97 2.70
N GLU A 68 -0.94 -10.62 3.67
CA GLU A 68 -1.13 -10.07 5.01
C GLU A 68 0.22 -9.89 5.72
N ASP A 69 1.07 -10.92 5.72
CA ASP A 69 2.39 -10.85 6.32
C ASP A 69 3.26 -9.75 5.69
N ILE A 70 3.27 -9.67 4.35
CA ILE A 70 4.01 -8.65 3.61
C ILE A 70 3.51 -7.25 3.94
N ALA A 71 2.19 -7.06 4.01
CA ALA A 71 1.59 -5.78 4.35
C ALA A 71 1.92 -5.36 5.79
N GLN A 72 1.84 -6.29 6.75
CA GLN A 72 2.22 -6.04 8.15
C GLN A 72 3.69 -5.66 8.27
N GLU A 73 4.59 -6.42 7.65
CA GLU A 73 6.02 -6.13 7.65
C GLU A 73 6.36 -4.80 6.96
N ALA A 74 5.65 -4.44 5.87
CA ALA A 74 5.82 -3.17 5.20
C ALA A 74 5.46 -2.01 6.14
N PHE A 75 4.35 -2.11 6.86
CA PHE A 75 3.96 -1.11 7.87
C PHE A 75 4.95 -1.03 9.02
N LEU A 76 5.40 -2.15 9.56
CA LEU A 76 6.41 -2.15 10.62
C LEU A 76 7.72 -1.50 10.16
N SER A 77 8.14 -1.77 8.92
CA SER A 77 9.33 -1.12 8.34
C SER A 77 9.11 0.37 8.13
N ALA A 78 7.92 0.77 7.68
CA ALA A 78 7.55 2.17 7.54
C ALA A 78 7.55 2.88 8.89
N LEU A 79 7.00 2.28 9.94
CA LEU A 79 7.00 2.86 11.29
C LEU A 79 8.41 3.06 11.83
N ARG A 80 9.30 2.08 11.65
CA ARG A 80 10.72 2.20 12.07
C ARG A 80 11.48 3.31 11.34
N ALA A 81 11.06 3.62 10.11
CA ALA A 81 11.67 4.66 9.28
C ALA A 81 10.91 6.00 9.32
N LEU A 82 9.78 6.06 10.04
CA LEU A 82 8.88 7.21 10.02
C LEU A 82 9.55 8.48 10.54
N ASP A 83 10.39 8.39 11.55
CA ASP A 83 11.10 9.55 12.12
C ASP A 83 11.98 10.28 11.10
N ARG A 84 12.50 9.54 10.11
CA ARG A 84 13.33 10.07 9.01
C ARG A 84 12.54 10.41 7.77
N PHE A 85 11.22 10.14 7.76
CA PHE A 85 10.37 10.41 6.61
C PHE A 85 10.17 11.91 6.42
N ASP A 86 10.44 12.39 5.21
CA ASP A 86 10.17 13.79 4.85
C ASP A 86 8.66 13.99 4.62
N ARG A 87 8.00 14.62 5.58
CA ARG A 87 6.55 14.94 5.58
C ARG A 87 6.11 15.90 4.45
N ARG A 88 7.03 16.46 3.68
CA ARG A 88 6.71 17.24 2.46
C ARG A 88 6.36 16.30 1.31
N ARG A 89 6.76 15.03 1.39
CA ARG A 89 6.45 14.01 0.40
C ARG A 89 5.14 13.32 0.75
N PRO A 90 4.34 12.86 -0.25
CA PRO A 90 3.14 12.08 0.03
C PRO A 90 3.51 10.72 0.62
N LEU A 91 2.74 10.29 1.66
CA LEU A 91 2.99 9.05 2.38
C LEU A 91 2.67 7.81 1.54
N ALA A 92 1.55 7.82 0.81
CA ALA A 92 1.07 6.65 0.06
C ALA A 92 2.09 6.10 -0.94
N PRO A 93 2.76 6.89 -1.81
CA PRO A 93 3.79 6.38 -2.71
C PRO A 93 4.96 5.73 -1.98
N TRP A 94 5.34 6.26 -0.83
CA TRP A 94 6.42 5.70 -0.01
C TRP A 94 6.03 4.34 0.59
N LEU A 95 4.82 4.20 1.13
CA LEU A 95 4.29 2.92 1.62
C LEU A 95 4.14 1.90 0.49
N HIS A 96 3.58 2.31 -0.65
CA HIS A 96 3.42 1.43 -1.81
C HIS A 96 4.77 0.95 -2.36
N ARG A 97 5.79 1.79 -2.35
CA ARG A 97 7.17 1.37 -2.68
C ARG A 97 7.65 0.23 -1.78
N ILE A 98 7.45 0.37 -0.46
CA ILE A 98 7.91 -0.63 0.51
C ILE A 98 7.19 -1.96 0.29
N VAL A 99 5.85 -1.94 0.19
CA VAL A 99 5.06 -3.17 0.07
C VAL A 99 5.28 -3.87 -1.27
N VAL A 100 5.30 -3.12 -2.38
CA VAL A 100 5.45 -3.74 -3.72
C VAL A 100 6.84 -4.34 -3.90
N ASN A 101 7.91 -3.69 -3.41
CA ASN A 101 9.24 -4.27 -3.45
C ASN A 101 9.31 -5.57 -2.64
N ARG A 102 8.76 -5.62 -1.42
CA ARG A 102 8.68 -6.85 -0.63
C ARG A 102 7.88 -7.95 -1.32
N ALA A 103 6.75 -7.59 -1.93
CA ALA A 103 5.92 -8.53 -2.67
C ALA A 103 6.64 -9.13 -3.89
N ILE A 104 7.40 -8.31 -4.62
CA ILE A 104 8.25 -8.79 -5.73
C ILE A 104 9.32 -9.74 -5.21
N ASP A 105 10.03 -9.38 -4.14
CA ASP A 105 11.10 -10.20 -3.58
C ASP A 105 10.57 -11.54 -3.06
N PHE A 106 9.42 -11.53 -2.38
CA PHE A 106 8.73 -12.75 -1.95
C PHE A 106 8.35 -13.65 -3.15
N ALA A 107 7.69 -13.06 -4.16
CA ALA A 107 7.26 -13.82 -5.34
C ALA A 107 8.44 -14.41 -6.13
N ARG A 108 9.55 -13.68 -6.21
CA ARG A 108 10.81 -14.20 -6.80
C ARG A 108 11.38 -15.36 -6.00
N ALA A 109 11.46 -15.21 -4.67
CA ALA A 109 11.96 -16.26 -3.80
C ALA A 109 11.11 -17.53 -3.90
N ARG A 110 9.78 -17.38 -3.98
CA ARG A 110 8.85 -18.51 -4.16
C ARG A 110 9.03 -19.20 -5.53
N ALA A 111 9.21 -18.43 -6.59
CA ALA A 111 9.45 -18.98 -7.93
C ALA A 111 10.74 -19.81 -8.03
N LEU A 112 11.74 -19.53 -7.18
CA LEU A 112 12.99 -20.29 -7.10
C LEU A 112 12.90 -21.57 -6.25
N ARG A 113 11.77 -21.79 -5.51
CA ARG A 113 11.52 -22.95 -4.63
C ARG A 113 10.20 -23.63 -4.99
N PRO A 114 10.09 -24.28 -6.16
CA PRO A 114 8.82 -24.84 -6.63
C PRO A 114 8.26 -25.97 -5.75
N GLU A 115 9.09 -26.66 -4.97
CA GLU A 115 8.69 -27.82 -4.14
C GLU A 115 7.79 -27.44 -2.95
N THR A 116 7.80 -26.18 -2.50
CA THR A 116 6.95 -25.68 -1.41
C THR A 116 5.63 -25.07 -1.90
N ALA A 117 5.46 -24.89 -3.21
CA ALA A 117 4.30 -24.22 -3.79
C ALA A 117 3.10 -25.17 -4.05
N ALA A 118 3.32 -26.50 -3.98
CA ALA A 118 2.30 -27.49 -4.36
C ALA A 118 1.21 -27.72 -3.29
N ASP A 119 1.43 -27.33 -2.04
CA ASP A 119 0.50 -27.61 -0.93
C ASP A 119 -0.44 -26.46 -0.55
N THR A 120 -0.30 -25.33 -1.20
CA THR A 120 -1.22 -24.20 -0.93
C THR A 120 -2.04 -23.94 -2.20
N VAL A 121 -3.21 -24.54 -2.28
CA VAL A 121 -4.29 -24.04 -3.15
C VAL A 121 -4.73 -22.73 -2.50
N PRO A 122 -4.40 -21.56 -3.04
CA PRO A 122 -4.86 -20.32 -2.45
C PRO A 122 -6.34 -20.20 -2.77
N GLU A 123 -7.17 -20.31 -1.76
CA GLU A 123 -8.53 -19.79 -1.88
C GLU A 123 -8.39 -18.25 -1.88
N PRO A 124 -8.68 -17.57 -2.98
CA PRO A 124 -8.44 -16.15 -3.07
C PRO A 124 -9.54 -15.41 -2.33
N ALA A 125 -9.37 -15.23 -1.02
CA ALA A 125 -10.11 -14.20 -0.30
C ALA A 125 -9.55 -12.84 -0.76
N ALA A 126 -10.15 -12.30 -1.83
CA ALA A 126 -9.82 -10.96 -2.29
C ALA A 126 -10.01 -9.95 -1.16
N PRO A 127 -9.06 -9.02 -0.94
CA PRO A 127 -9.21 -7.98 0.07
C PRO A 127 -10.46 -7.15 -0.23
N ALA A 128 -11.29 -6.93 0.78
CA ALA A 128 -12.60 -6.27 0.71
C ALA A 128 -12.57 -4.78 0.27
N ALA A 129 -11.40 -4.19 -0.01
CA ALA A 129 -11.24 -2.77 -0.32
C ALA A 129 -10.69 -2.54 -1.74
N GLY A 130 -11.46 -1.85 -2.55
CA GLY A 130 -11.11 -1.39 -3.90
C GLY A 130 -12.13 -1.83 -4.95
N PRO A 131 -12.00 -1.40 -6.21
CA PRO A 131 -12.89 -1.84 -7.28
C PRO A 131 -12.82 -3.36 -7.40
N GLU A 132 -13.99 -4.00 -7.54
CA GLU A 132 -14.05 -5.43 -7.83
C GLU A 132 -13.39 -5.66 -9.19
N LEU A 133 -12.36 -6.51 -9.20
CA LEU A 133 -11.76 -7.03 -10.41
C LEU A 133 -12.50 -8.33 -10.74
N GLY A 134 -12.87 -8.51 -12.01
CA GLY A 134 -13.43 -9.80 -12.43
C GLY A 134 -12.43 -10.94 -12.17
N ASP A 135 -12.96 -12.11 -11.86
CA ASP A 135 -12.15 -13.31 -11.56
C ASP A 135 -11.19 -13.63 -12.70
N ASP A 136 -11.64 -13.46 -13.96
CA ASP A 136 -10.83 -13.64 -15.17
C ASP A 136 -9.58 -12.74 -15.17
N LEU A 137 -9.75 -11.45 -14.79
CA LEU A 137 -8.63 -10.52 -14.71
C LEU A 137 -7.68 -10.88 -13.57
N VAL A 138 -8.22 -11.34 -12.45
CA VAL A 138 -7.40 -11.78 -11.30
C VAL A 138 -6.59 -13.01 -11.70
N ALA A 139 -7.19 -13.99 -12.38
CA ALA A 139 -6.50 -15.17 -12.91
C ALA A 139 -5.43 -14.78 -13.93
N ALA A 140 -5.75 -13.94 -14.92
CA ALA A 140 -4.79 -13.46 -15.90
C ALA A 140 -3.62 -12.68 -15.28
N LEU A 141 -3.87 -11.92 -14.22
CA LEU A 141 -2.81 -11.27 -13.44
C LEU A 141 -1.92 -12.30 -12.74
N ALA A 142 -2.49 -13.42 -12.26
CA ALA A 142 -1.71 -14.47 -11.59
C ALA A 142 -0.69 -15.14 -12.53
N ASP A 143 -1.00 -15.23 -13.82
CA ASP A 143 -0.12 -15.82 -14.83
C ASP A 143 1.05 -14.90 -15.24
N LEU A 144 0.97 -13.61 -14.91
CA LEU A 144 2.08 -12.71 -15.17
C LEU A 144 3.25 -12.96 -14.21
N GLY A 145 4.47 -12.83 -14.71
CA GLY A 145 5.65 -12.78 -13.84
C GLY A 145 5.55 -11.60 -12.84
N PRO A 146 6.12 -11.74 -11.62
CA PRO A 146 5.92 -10.78 -10.52
C PRO A 146 6.28 -9.34 -10.88
N GLU A 147 7.32 -9.11 -11.66
CA GLU A 147 7.72 -7.77 -12.09
C GLU A 147 6.75 -7.12 -13.10
N HIS A 148 6.15 -7.92 -13.98
CA HIS A 148 5.15 -7.46 -14.93
C HIS A 148 3.85 -7.14 -14.19
N ARG A 149 3.45 -7.99 -13.26
CA ARG A 149 2.29 -7.81 -12.40
C ARG A 149 2.41 -6.54 -11.54
N ALA A 150 3.56 -6.35 -10.90
CA ALA A 150 3.83 -5.18 -10.07
C ALA A 150 3.69 -3.85 -10.83
N VAL A 151 4.20 -3.74 -12.06
CA VAL A 151 4.05 -2.51 -12.85
C VAL A 151 2.61 -2.27 -13.30
N VAL A 152 1.83 -3.32 -13.56
CA VAL A 152 0.40 -3.22 -13.86
C VAL A 152 -0.37 -2.75 -12.64
N VAL A 153 -0.14 -3.33 -11.47
CA VAL A 153 -0.76 -2.92 -10.21
C VAL A 153 -0.46 -1.46 -9.90
N LEU A 154 0.81 -1.06 -9.97
CA LEU A 154 1.21 0.34 -9.73
C LEU A 154 0.57 1.31 -10.73
N ARG A 155 0.51 0.94 -12.01
CA ARG A 155 0.00 1.81 -13.08
C ARG A 155 -1.52 1.93 -13.06
N HIS A 156 -2.22 0.79 -13.07
CA HIS A 156 -3.66 0.74 -13.37
C HIS A 156 -4.54 0.69 -12.13
N LEU A 157 -4.04 0.16 -11.01
CA LEU A 157 -4.80 0.08 -9.75
C LEU A 157 -4.44 1.20 -8.79
N LEU A 158 -3.16 1.58 -8.72
CA LEU A 158 -2.70 2.65 -7.83
C LEU A 158 -2.48 4.00 -8.54
N GLY A 159 -2.61 4.05 -9.87
CA GLY A 159 -2.66 5.28 -10.66
C GLY A 159 -1.31 5.98 -10.88
N TYR A 160 -0.17 5.32 -10.62
CA TYR A 160 1.15 5.94 -10.80
C TYR A 160 1.55 6.07 -12.25
N THR A 161 2.24 7.15 -12.58
CA THR A 161 2.86 7.35 -13.89
C THR A 161 4.08 6.43 -14.07
N PRO A 162 4.47 6.09 -15.32
CA PRO A 162 5.68 5.29 -15.55
C PRO A 162 6.95 5.90 -14.95
N GLY A 163 7.02 7.23 -14.83
CA GLY A 163 8.16 7.92 -14.19
C GLY A 163 8.19 7.70 -12.66
N GLU A 164 7.05 7.78 -12.02
CA GLU A 164 6.92 7.49 -10.58
C GLU A 164 7.23 6.01 -10.29
N ILE A 165 6.71 5.09 -11.11
CA ILE A 165 6.99 3.65 -11.01
C ILE A 165 8.49 3.38 -11.17
N ALA A 166 9.15 4.04 -12.11
CA ALA A 166 10.58 3.94 -12.32
C ALA A 166 11.37 4.31 -11.06
N THR A 167 10.97 5.41 -10.40
CA THR A 167 11.54 5.86 -9.13
C THR A 167 11.23 4.90 -7.98
N MET A 168 10.00 4.35 -7.92
CA MET A 168 9.57 3.44 -6.86
C MET A 168 10.29 2.09 -6.91
N LEU A 169 10.52 1.56 -8.10
CA LEU A 169 11.14 0.24 -8.31
C LEU A 169 12.64 0.32 -8.61
N ASP A 170 13.22 1.53 -8.63
CA ASP A 170 14.62 1.77 -8.99
C ASP A 170 14.98 1.17 -10.36
N LEU A 171 14.15 1.49 -11.37
CA LEU A 171 14.27 0.99 -12.73
C LEU A 171 14.36 2.13 -13.74
N PRO A 172 15.03 1.92 -14.88
CA PRO A 172 14.92 2.84 -16.01
C PRO A 172 13.46 2.95 -16.50
N ARG A 173 13.00 4.15 -16.85
CA ARG A 173 11.64 4.38 -17.36
C ARG A 173 11.32 3.52 -18.60
N GLY A 174 12.32 3.29 -19.46
CA GLY A 174 12.20 2.41 -20.62
C GLY A 174 11.86 0.96 -20.24
N THR A 175 12.45 0.47 -19.14
CA THR A 175 12.18 -0.86 -18.59
C THR A 175 10.73 -0.94 -18.08
N VAL A 176 10.25 0.09 -17.38
CA VAL A 176 8.85 0.15 -16.91
C VAL A 176 7.89 0.11 -18.11
N ASN A 177 8.13 0.93 -19.13
CA ASN A 177 7.28 0.97 -20.33
C ASN A 177 7.28 -0.38 -21.08
N SER A 178 8.43 -1.04 -21.22
CA SER A 178 8.51 -2.34 -21.89
C SER A 178 7.82 -3.45 -21.10
N ARG A 179 7.94 -3.43 -19.75
CA ARG A 179 7.21 -4.36 -18.88
C ARG A 179 5.70 -4.14 -18.94
N LEU A 180 5.24 -2.88 -18.88
CA LEU A 180 3.81 -2.55 -19.00
C LEU A 180 3.25 -3.05 -20.33
N ARG A 181 3.93 -2.78 -21.45
CA ARG A 181 3.47 -3.23 -22.78
C ARG A 181 3.33 -4.75 -22.82
N ARG A 182 4.39 -5.49 -22.45
CA ARG A 182 4.37 -6.96 -22.46
C ARG A 182 3.30 -7.54 -21.54
N ALA A 183 3.10 -6.93 -20.36
CA ALA A 183 2.07 -7.36 -19.45
C ALA A 183 0.67 -7.14 -20.01
N LEU A 184 0.40 -6.00 -20.64
CA LEU A 184 -0.90 -5.71 -21.26
C LEU A 184 -1.15 -6.60 -22.48
N ASP A 185 -0.13 -6.87 -23.32
CA ASP A 185 -0.22 -7.79 -24.44
C ASP A 185 -0.61 -9.21 -23.94
N ALA A 186 0.02 -9.69 -22.86
CA ALA A 186 -0.29 -10.99 -22.27
C ALA A 186 -1.70 -11.04 -21.66
N LEU A 187 -2.13 -9.98 -20.96
CA LEU A 187 -3.47 -9.89 -20.39
C LEU A 187 -4.54 -9.87 -21.48
N SER A 188 -4.32 -9.15 -22.58
CA SER A 188 -5.26 -9.12 -23.72
C SER A 188 -5.45 -10.52 -24.31
N LEU A 189 -4.36 -11.25 -24.54
CA LEU A 189 -4.42 -12.62 -25.05
C LEU A 189 -5.15 -13.58 -24.11
N ALA A 190 -4.90 -13.49 -22.79
CA ALA A 190 -5.59 -14.33 -21.82
C ALA A 190 -7.10 -14.08 -21.81
N LEU A 191 -7.52 -12.79 -21.77
CA LEU A 191 -8.94 -12.42 -21.70
C LEU A 191 -9.70 -12.62 -23.03
N GLU A 192 -9.02 -12.66 -24.18
CA GLU A 192 -9.63 -12.96 -25.49
C GLU A 192 -9.82 -14.47 -25.70
N GLY A 193 -8.94 -15.29 -25.11
CA GLY A 193 -8.99 -16.75 -25.22
C GLY A 193 -10.12 -17.42 -24.43
N GLU A 194 -10.73 -16.70 -23.48
CA GLU A 194 -11.85 -17.16 -22.64
C GLU A 194 -13.25 -16.82 -23.22
N ARG A 195 -13.33 -16.17 -24.38
CA ARG A 195 -14.58 -15.86 -25.10
C ARG A 195 -14.86 -16.87 -26.17
#